data_6b2e8385c5c6388059c94ef281f6a475
#
_entry.id   6b2e8385c5c6388059c94ef281f6a475
#
_cell.length_a   1.000
_cell.length_b   1.000
_cell.length_c   1.000
_cell.angle_alpha   90.00
_cell.angle_beta   90.00
_cell.angle_gamma   90.00
#
_symmetry.space_group_name_H-M   'P 1'
#
loop_
_entity.id
_entity.type
_entity.pdbx_description
1 polymer ?
#
loop_
_entity_poly.entity_id
_entity_poly.type
_entity_poly.pdbx_seq_one_letter_code
_entity_poly.pdbx_strand_id
1 'polypeptide(L)'
;VLFRSADQLMGQIASAKIPLSRMISPQLYWVMSGDEFTLDINNPDDPKVLVVGNNPDRQNIYGAALGLYNSRIVKLINKKGQLKSSVVIDELPTIYFKGLDNLIATARSNKVAVLLGFQDFSQLTRDYGDKEAKVVMNTVGNIFSGQVVGDTAKTDRKSVV
;
A
#
# COMPACT_ATOMS: atom_id res chain seq x y z
N VAL A 1 -29.28 -14.89 2.75
CA VAL A 1 -28.33 -15.91 3.25
C VAL A 1 -28.95 -16.51 4.51
N LEU A 2 -29.36 -17.78 4.44
CA LEU A 2 -29.93 -18.50 5.58
C LEU A 2 -28.77 -19.07 6.41
N PHE A 3 -28.60 -18.59 7.63
CA PHE A 3 -27.66 -19.15 8.61
C PHE A 3 -28.22 -20.48 9.14
N ARG A 4 -27.45 -21.56 9.05
CA ARG A 4 -27.89 -22.90 9.46
C ARG A 4 -27.91 -23.13 10.97
N SER A 5 -27.20 -22.30 11.76
CA SER A 5 -27.19 -22.35 13.21
C SER A 5 -26.86 -20.97 13.82
N ALA A 6 -27.31 -20.73 15.05
CA ALA A 6 -26.98 -19.53 15.81
C ALA A 6 -25.47 -19.40 16.07
N ASP A 7 -24.79 -20.51 16.31
CA ASP A 7 -23.34 -20.55 16.55
C ASP A 7 -22.55 -20.12 15.31
N GLN A 8 -22.98 -20.52 14.11
CA GLN A 8 -22.36 -20.10 12.86
C GLN A 8 -22.52 -18.59 12.63
N LEU A 9 -23.69 -18.05 12.94
CA LEU A 9 -23.96 -16.62 12.88
C LEU A 9 -23.06 -15.84 13.87
N MET A 10 -22.98 -16.30 15.11
CA MET A 10 -22.14 -15.69 16.14
C MET A 10 -20.66 -15.72 15.75
N GLY A 11 -20.18 -16.83 15.19
CA GLY A 11 -18.81 -16.94 14.66
C GLY A 11 -18.52 -15.93 13.53
N GLN A 12 -19.44 -15.72 12.60
CA GLN A 12 -19.30 -14.75 11.52
C GLN A 12 -19.34 -13.31 12.05
N ILE A 13 -20.23 -13.00 13.00
CA ILE A 13 -20.27 -11.69 13.66
C ILE A 13 -18.97 -11.42 14.41
N ALA A 14 -18.44 -12.37 15.15
CA ALA A 14 -17.17 -12.23 15.86
C ALA A 14 -16.00 -12.00 14.89
N SER A 15 -15.95 -12.74 13.79
CA SER A 15 -14.93 -12.59 12.75
C SER A 15 -14.93 -11.20 12.08
N ALA A 16 -16.09 -10.58 11.96
CA ALA A 16 -16.21 -9.22 11.46
C ALA A 16 -15.92 -8.16 12.56
N LYS A 17 -16.40 -8.40 13.77
CA LYS A 17 -16.31 -7.44 14.89
C LYS A 17 -14.87 -7.23 15.37
N ILE A 18 -14.06 -8.29 15.42
CA ILE A 18 -12.67 -8.22 15.90
C ILE A 18 -11.81 -7.27 15.05
N PRO A 19 -11.73 -7.40 13.71
CA PRO A 19 -10.95 -6.46 12.90
C PRO A 19 -11.54 -5.04 12.94
N LEU A 20 -12.86 -4.88 12.94
CA LEU A 20 -13.50 -3.56 13.00
C LEU A 20 -13.26 -2.84 14.33
N SER A 21 -13.20 -3.55 15.45
CA SER A 21 -12.92 -2.94 16.75
C SER A 21 -11.55 -2.27 16.83
N ARG A 22 -10.58 -2.72 16.04
CA ARG A 22 -9.25 -2.10 15.94
C ARG A 22 -9.29 -0.72 15.28
N MET A 23 -10.31 -0.44 14.49
CA MET A 23 -10.51 0.85 13.83
C MET A 23 -11.26 1.86 14.70
N ILE A 24 -11.71 1.46 15.87
CA ILE A 24 -12.41 2.34 16.81
C ILE A 24 -11.37 3.11 17.62
N SER A 25 -11.00 4.29 17.11
CA SER A 25 -10.16 5.24 17.85
C SER A 25 -10.65 6.66 17.58
N PRO A 26 -10.56 7.58 18.57
CA PRO A 26 -10.94 8.98 18.36
C PRO A 26 -10.21 9.64 17.20
N GLN A 27 -8.94 9.30 17.01
CA GLN A 27 -8.11 9.84 15.93
C GLN A 27 -8.58 9.38 14.54
N LEU A 28 -8.88 8.08 14.38
CA LEU A 28 -9.44 7.56 13.14
C LEU A 28 -10.85 8.11 12.87
N TYR A 29 -11.67 8.21 13.90
CA TYR A 29 -13.00 8.83 13.78
C TYR A 29 -12.89 10.26 13.25
N TRP A 30 -11.99 11.07 13.82
CA TRP A 30 -11.75 12.44 13.37
C TRP A 30 -11.33 12.50 11.89
N VAL A 31 -10.34 11.72 11.50
CA VAL A 31 -9.81 11.72 10.12
C VAL A 31 -10.84 11.19 9.12
N MET A 32 -11.59 10.15 9.49
CA MET A 32 -12.54 9.49 8.56
C MET A 32 -13.93 10.15 8.51
N SER A 33 -14.23 11.08 9.41
CA SER A 33 -15.48 11.85 9.39
C SER A 33 -15.36 13.20 8.67
N GLY A 34 -14.13 13.61 8.29
CA GLY A 34 -13.89 14.80 7.46
C GLY A 34 -14.11 14.51 5.97
N ASP A 35 -14.41 15.55 5.20
CA ASP A 35 -14.58 15.52 3.73
C ASP A 35 -14.06 16.83 3.13
N GLU A 36 -12.85 17.24 3.55
CA GLU A 36 -12.26 18.51 3.10
C GLU A 36 -11.51 18.41 1.77
N PHE A 37 -11.18 17.19 1.30
CA PHE A 37 -10.50 16.99 0.03
C PHE A 37 -10.84 15.63 -0.61
N THR A 38 -10.60 15.54 -1.91
CA THR A 38 -10.78 14.32 -2.70
C THR A 38 -9.46 13.56 -2.87
N LEU A 39 -9.50 12.23 -2.98
CA LEU A 39 -8.32 11.39 -3.14
C LEU A 39 -7.82 11.25 -4.58
N ASP A 40 -8.45 11.88 -5.55
CA ASP A 40 -8.05 11.93 -6.96
C ASP A 40 -6.97 13.01 -7.18
N ILE A 41 -5.83 12.84 -6.54
CA ILE A 41 -4.76 13.82 -6.39
C ILE A 41 -4.16 14.31 -7.71
N ASN A 42 -4.27 13.55 -8.79
CA ASN A 42 -3.78 13.91 -10.12
C ASN A 42 -4.91 14.33 -11.09
N ASN A 43 -6.04 14.77 -10.54
CA ASN A 43 -7.13 15.35 -11.30
C ASN A 43 -6.65 16.65 -12.00
N PRO A 44 -6.85 16.81 -13.33
CA PRO A 44 -6.46 18.02 -14.04
C PRO A 44 -7.07 19.31 -13.49
N ASP A 45 -8.30 19.25 -12.98
CA ASP A 45 -9.04 20.42 -12.49
C ASP A 45 -8.63 20.81 -11.06
N ASP A 46 -8.06 19.88 -10.27
CA ASP A 46 -7.72 20.12 -8.87
C ASP A 46 -6.54 19.23 -8.44
N PRO A 47 -5.33 19.49 -8.97
CA PRO A 47 -4.15 18.70 -8.66
C PRO A 47 -3.65 18.96 -7.22
N LYS A 48 -3.27 17.90 -6.54
CA LYS A 48 -2.87 17.94 -5.13
C LYS A 48 -1.56 17.20 -4.87
N VAL A 49 -0.92 17.55 -3.79
CA VAL A 49 0.14 16.75 -3.16
C VAL A 49 -0.42 16.19 -1.87
N LEU A 50 -0.39 14.87 -1.75
CA LEU A 50 -0.83 14.17 -0.56
C LEU A 50 0.37 13.54 0.14
N VAL A 51 0.54 13.86 1.41
CA VAL A 51 1.54 13.23 2.28
C VAL A 51 0.82 12.41 3.34
N VAL A 52 1.14 11.12 3.41
CA VAL A 52 0.54 10.19 4.37
C VAL A 52 1.62 9.69 5.32
N GLY A 53 1.50 10.06 6.59
CA GLY A 53 2.42 9.61 7.64
C GLY A 53 1.92 8.33 8.31
N ASN A 54 2.85 7.47 8.72
CA ASN A 54 2.59 6.31 9.57
C ASN A 54 3.23 6.52 10.95
N ASN A 55 2.56 6.05 12.00
CA ASN A 55 3.10 6.01 13.35
C ASN A 55 3.42 4.55 13.71
N PRO A 56 4.71 4.18 13.85
CA PRO A 56 5.14 2.81 14.15
C PRO A 56 4.53 2.26 15.44
N ASP A 57 4.39 3.10 16.48
CA ASP A 57 3.85 2.70 17.78
C ASP A 57 2.37 2.31 17.73
N ARG A 58 1.65 2.80 16.70
CA ARG A 58 0.21 2.59 16.51
C ARG A 58 -0.13 1.91 15.19
N GLN A 59 0.80 1.26 14.57
CA GLN A 59 0.62 0.61 13.27
C GLN A 59 -0.54 -0.41 13.27
N ASN A 60 -0.75 -1.12 14.38
CA ASN A 60 -1.85 -2.07 14.53
C ASN A 60 -3.24 -1.42 14.42
N ILE A 61 -3.33 -0.12 14.74
CA ILE A 61 -4.57 0.65 14.68
C ILE A 61 -4.68 1.34 13.33
N TYR A 62 -3.64 2.04 12.90
CA TYR A 62 -3.66 2.88 11.71
C TYR A 62 -3.44 2.10 10.40
N GLY A 63 -2.77 0.95 10.47
CA GLY A 63 -2.43 0.17 9.28
C GLY A 63 -3.65 -0.22 8.42
N ALA A 64 -4.79 -0.55 9.05
CA ALA A 64 -6.02 -0.88 8.33
C ALA A 64 -6.59 0.34 7.58
N ALA A 65 -6.62 1.51 8.23
CA ALA A 65 -7.08 2.75 7.62
C ALA A 65 -6.13 3.21 6.49
N LEU A 66 -4.81 3.18 6.74
CA LEU A 66 -3.80 3.49 5.72
C LEU A 66 -3.91 2.55 4.52
N GLY A 67 -4.09 1.25 4.74
CA GLY A 67 -4.30 0.27 3.68
C GLY A 67 -5.55 0.57 2.84
N LEU A 68 -6.63 1.03 3.46
CA LEU A 68 -7.85 1.45 2.77
C LEU A 68 -7.60 2.69 1.89
N TYR A 69 -7.00 3.75 2.44
CA TYR A 69 -6.63 4.95 1.71
C TYR A 69 -5.70 4.63 0.54
N ASN A 70 -4.62 3.90 0.77
CA ASN A 70 -3.66 3.52 -0.25
C ASN A 70 -4.32 2.73 -1.39
N SER A 71 -5.15 1.76 -1.05
CA SER A 71 -5.90 0.97 -2.03
C SER A 71 -6.85 1.84 -2.88
N ARG A 72 -7.45 2.87 -2.30
CA ARG A 72 -8.31 3.80 -3.03
C ARG A 72 -7.51 4.76 -3.89
N ILE A 73 -6.44 5.34 -3.37
CA ILE A 73 -5.54 6.27 -4.07
C ILE A 73 -4.99 5.60 -5.33
N VAL A 74 -4.45 4.39 -5.23
CA VAL A 74 -3.92 3.63 -6.39
C VAL A 74 -4.94 3.54 -7.52
N LYS A 75 -6.19 3.25 -7.20
CA LYS A 75 -7.26 3.14 -8.20
C LYS A 75 -7.62 4.48 -8.84
N LEU A 76 -7.47 5.58 -8.11
CA LEU A 76 -7.82 6.91 -8.60
C LEU A 76 -6.71 7.50 -9.47
N ILE A 77 -5.45 7.38 -9.06
CA ILE A 77 -4.31 7.94 -9.79
C ILE A 77 -3.94 7.14 -11.03
N ASN A 78 -4.20 5.83 -11.03
CA ASN A 78 -3.82 4.92 -12.11
C ASN A 78 -4.91 4.83 -13.20
N LYS A 79 -5.29 5.98 -13.73
CA LYS A 79 -6.31 6.10 -14.78
C LYS A 79 -5.79 6.90 -15.97
N LYS A 80 -6.39 6.65 -17.14
CA LYS A 80 -6.15 7.48 -18.34
C LYS A 80 -6.78 8.86 -18.16
N GLY A 81 -6.17 9.86 -18.81
CA GLY A 81 -6.69 11.23 -18.80
C GLY A 81 -6.29 12.07 -17.58
N GLN A 82 -5.60 11.48 -16.63
CA GLN A 82 -5.10 12.20 -15.45
C GLN A 82 -3.75 12.89 -15.73
N LEU A 83 -3.38 13.83 -14.87
CA LEU A 83 -2.06 14.48 -14.91
C LEU A 83 -0.94 13.46 -14.63
N LYS A 84 0.26 13.76 -15.12
CA LYS A 84 1.47 13.07 -14.70
C LYS A 84 1.61 13.16 -13.19
N SER A 85 1.86 12.03 -12.54
CA SER A 85 1.96 11.97 -11.10
C SER A 85 3.07 11.04 -10.64
N SER A 86 3.41 11.09 -9.37
CA SER A 86 4.36 10.18 -8.74
C SER A 86 3.81 9.62 -7.44
N VAL A 87 4.17 8.37 -7.17
CA VAL A 87 3.94 7.68 -5.90
C VAL A 87 5.29 7.36 -5.31
N VAL A 88 5.57 7.95 -4.16
CA VAL A 88 6.81 7.70 -3.41
C VAL A 88 6.44 7.00 -2.12
N ILE A 89 6.95 5.79 -1.93
CA ILE A 89 6.72 4.99 -0.72
C ILE A 89 8.07 4.76 -0.06
N ASP A 90 8.28 5.42 1.06
CA ASP A 90 9.41 5.18 1.93
C ASP A 90 9.09 4.04 2.89
N GLU A 91 10.02 3.11 3.09
CA GLU A 91 9.87 1.93 3.94
C GLU A 91 8.64 1.08 3.59
N LEU A 92 8.58 0.61 2.33
CA LEU A 92 7.46 -0.18 1.77
C LEU A 92 6.95 -1.33 2.66
N PRO A 93 7.81 -2.12 3.36
CA PRO A 93 7.35 -3.20 4.22
C PRO A 93 6.48 -2.77 5.41
N THR A 94 6.55 -1.52 5.83
CA THR A 94 5.79 -1.04 7.00
C THR A 94 4.30 -0.85 6.73
N ILE A 95 3.91 -0.74 5.47
CA ILE A 95 2.51 -0.53 5.08
C ILE A 95 2.16 -1.49 3.94
N TYR A 96 1.20 -2.38 4.18
CA TYR A 96 0.70 -3.24 3.11
C TYR A 96 -0.06 -2.41 2.07
N PHE A 97 0.42 -2.43 0.83
CA PHE A 97 -0.10 -1.66 -0.28
C PHE A 97 -0.77 -2.60 -1.30
N LYS A 98 -2.04 -2.90 -1.07
CA LYS A 98 -2.80 -3.82 -1.95
C LYS A 98 -2.90 -3.28 -3.38
N GLY A 99 -2.49 -4.09 -4.35
CA GLY A 99 -2.55 -3.75 -5.77
C GLY A 99 -1.33 -2.96 -6.26
N LEU A 100 -0.24 -2.96 -5.50
CA LEU A 100 1.03 -2.35 -5.88
C LEU A 100 1.59 -2.96 -7.17
N ASP A 101 1.51 -4.27 -7.31
CA ASP A 101 1.91 -5.02 -8.50
C ASP A 101 1.21 -4.50 -9.77
N ASN A 102 -0.11 -4.33 -9.69
CA ASN A 102 -0.90 -3.78 -10.79
C ASN A 102 -0.55 -2.30 -11.06
N LEU A 103 -0.35 -1.50 -10.01
CA LEU A 103 0.10 -0.13 -10.17
C LEU A 103 1.41 -0.08 -10.97
N ILE A 104 2.43 -0.82 -10.55
CA ILE A 104 3.75 -0.80 -11.20
C ILE A 104 3.64 -1.27 -12.66
N ALA A 105 2.88 -2.34 -12.92
CA ALA A 105 2.70 -2.89 -14.26
C ALA A 105 2.02 -1.91 -15.24
N THR A 106 1.12 -1.06 -14.75
CA THR A 106 0.31 -0.17 -15.59
C THR A 106 0.67 1.32 -15.45
N ALA A 107 1.50 1.67 -14.48
CA ALA A 107 1.88 3.05 -14.14
C ALA A 107 2.44 3.82 -15.36
N ARG A 108 3.30 3.19 -16.16
CA ARG A 108 3.89 3.81 -17.35
C ARG A 108 2.83 4.29 -18.35
N SER A 109 1.82 3.48 -18.63
CA SER A 109 0.75 3.82 -19.58
C SER A 109 -0.16 4.94 -19.06
N ASN A 110 -0.24 5.10 -17.74
CA ASN A 110 -1.03 6.12 -17.06
C ASN A 110 -0.19 7.32 -16.60
N LYS A 111 1.10 7.37 -17.00
CA LYS A 111 2.04 8.47 -16.70
C LYS A 111 2.25 8.65 -15.18
N VAL A 112 2.28 7.55 -14.43
CA VAL A 112 2.58 7.52 -12.99
C VAL A 112 4.00 7.00 -12.80
N ALA A 113 4.86 7.79 -12.15
CA ALA A 113 6.16 7.33 -11.69
C ALA A 113 6.01 6.68 -10.31
N VAL A 114 6.68 5.56 -10.07
CA VAL A 114 6.63 4.86 -8.78
C VAL A 114 8.05 4.71 -8.25
N LEU A 115 8.28 5.19 -7.03
CA LEU A 115 9.52 5.02 -6.28
C LEU A 115 9.23 4.25 -4.99
N LEU A 116 9.91 3.12 -4.81
CA LEU A 116 9.75 2.24 -3.66
C LEU A 116 11.06 2.19 -2.90
N GLY A 117 11.02 2.57 -1.62
CA GLY A 117 12.14 2.45 -0.69
C GLY A 117 11.93 1.28 0.28
N PHE A 118 12.97 0.52 0.54
CA PHE A 118 13.01 -0.50 1.58
C PHE A 118 14.46 -0.87 1.91
N GLN A 119 14.69 -1.41 3.10
CA GLN A 119 16.04 -1.69 3.59
C GLN A 119 16.50 -3.10 3.23
N ASP A 120 15.61 -4.07 3.25
CA ASP A 120 15.93 -5.48 3.04
C ASP A 120 14.84 -6.21 2.26
N PHE A 121 15.28 -7.00 1.29
CA PHE A 121 14.39 -7.80 0.46
C PHE A 121 13.65 -8.89 1.26
N SER A 122 14.27 -9.41 2.32
CA SER A 122 13.64 -10.41 3.19
C SER A 122 12.41 -9.85 3.92
N GLN A 123 12.43 -8.57 4.28
CA GLN A 123 11.27 -7.89 4.87
C GLN A 123 10.12 -7.79 3.87
N LEU A 124 10.44 -7.41 2.62
CA LEU A 124 9.44 -7.35 1.56
C LEU A 124 8.79 -8.72 1.34
N THR A 125 9.60 -9.78 1.29
CA THR A 125 9.12 -11.17 1.13
C THR A 125 8.26 -11.62 2.30
N ARG A 126 8.64 -11.28 3.54
CA ARG A 126 7.86 -11.62 4.73
C ARG A 126 6.47 -10.96 4.72
N ASP A 127 6.38 -9.69 4.34
CA ASP A 127 5.18 -8.89 4.52
C ASP A 127 4.24 -8.93 3.29
N TYR A 128 4.79 -9.13 2.09
CA TYR A 128 4.03 -9.25 0.84
C TYR A 128 3.92 -10.69 0.33
N GLY A 129 4.72 -11.60 0.86
CA GLY A 129 4.85 -12.98 0.37
C GLY A 129 5.77 -13.09 -0.85
N ASP A 130 6.31 -14.30 -1.08
CA ASP A 130 7.29 -14.58 -2.13
C ASP A 130 6.82 -14.18 -3.54
N LYS A 131 5.55 -14.42 -3.84
CA LYS A 131 5.01 -14.17 -5.19
C LYS A 131 4.92 -12.67 -5.47
N GLU A 132 4.32 -11.89 -4.57
CA GLU A 132 4.17 -10.45 -4.75
C GLU A 132 5.52 -9.73 -4.72
N ALA A 133 6.42 -10.09 -3.80
CA ALA A 133 7.76 -9.53 -3.73
C ALA A 133 8.54 -9.76 -5.03
N LYS A 134 8.48 -10.97 -5.61
CA LYS A 134 9.10 -11.28 -6.90
C LYS A 134 8.49 -10.49 -8.06
N VAL A 135 7.16 -10.30 -8.08
CA VAL A 135 6.50 -9.49 -9.11
C VAL A 135 6.97 -8.04 -9.02
N VAL A 136 7.02 -7.45 -7.83
CA VAL A 136 7.53 -6.09 -7.61
C VAL A 136 8.95 -5.98 -8.16
N MET A 137 9.87 -6.86 -7.77
CA MET A 137 11.28 -6.82 -8.19
C MET A 137 11.48 -7.03 -9.69
N ASN A 138 10.66 -7.87 -10.32
CA ASN A 138 10.79 -8.15 -11.76
C ASN A 138 10.14 -7.07 -12.64
N THR A 139 9.28 -6.23 -12.06
CA THR A 139 8.54 -5.21 -12.81
C THR A 139 9.19 -3.83 -12.73
N VAL A 140 10.02 -3.57 -11.69
CA VAL A 140 10.76 -2.32 -11.59
C VAL A 140 11.84 -2.23 -12.68
N GLY A 141 11.93 -1.06 -13.32
CA GLY A 141 12.88 -0.84 -14.43
C GLY A 141 14.26 -0.36 -13.98
N ASN A 142 14.35 0.22 -12.78
CA ASN A 142 15.60 0.75 -12.23
C ASN A 142 15.70 0.36 -10.76
N ILE A 143 16.88 -0.09 -10.35
CA ILE A 143 17.18 -0.43 -8.96
C ILE A 143 18.39 0.41 -8.54
N PHE A 144 18.24 1.15 -7.45
CA PHE A 144 19.31 1.89 -6.81
C PHE A 144 19.62 1.21 -5.48
N SER A 145 20.85 0.75 -5.32
CA SER A 145 21.30 0.05 -4.13
C SER A 145 22.46 0.82 -3.50
N GLY A 146 22.37 1.04 -2.20
CA GLY A 146 23.46 1.56 -1.39
C GLY A 146 24.29 0.44 -0.75
N GLN A 147 24.71 0.62 0.49
CA GLN A 147 25.36 -0.45 1.24
C GLN A 147 24.31 -1.47 1.70
N VAL A 148 24.37 -2.68 1.18
CA VAL A 148 23.47 -3.78 1.53
C VAL A 148 24.22 -4.94 2.15
N VAL A 149 23.60 -5.64 3.08
CA VAL A 149 24.12 -6.82 3.76
C VAL A 149 23.17 -8.02 3.57
N GLY A 150 23.69 -9.23 3.74
CA GLY A 150 22.86 -10.44 3.66
C GLY A 150 22.47 -10.86 2.24
N ASP A 151 21.26 -11.40 2.10
CA ASP A 151 20.77 -11.95 0.83
C ASP A 151 20.45 -10.89 -0.23
N THR A 152 20.14 -9.68 0.19
CA THR A 152 19.95 -8.53 -0.70
C THR A 152 21.23 -8.23 -1.47
N ALA A 153 22.42 -8.36 -0.85
CA ALA A 153 23.70 -8.17 -1.53
C ALA A 153 23.95 -9.20 -2.65
N LYS A 154 23.42 -10.41 -2.53
CA LYS A 154 23.53 -11.45 -3.56
C LYS A 154 22.64 -11.17 -4.77
N THR A 155 21.47 -10.59 -4.53
CA THR A 155 20.51 -10.22 -5.58
C THR A 155 21.02 -9.03 -6.37
N ASP A 156 21.62 -8.05 -5.71
CA ASP A 156 22.18 -6.85 -6.31
C ASP A 156 23.35 -7.19 -7.27
N ARG A 157 24.23 -8.11 -6.90
CA ARG A 157 25.35 -8.55 -7.75
C ARG A 157 24.90 -9.24 -9.05
N LYS A 158 23.67 -9.74 -9.13
CA LYS A 158 23.12 -10.37 -10.35
C LYS A 158 22.46 -9.37 -11.30
N SER A 159 22.16 -8.16 -10.83
CA SER A 159 21.55 -7.11 -11.64
C SER A 159 22.55 -6.16 -12.30
N VAL A 160 23.86 -6.31 -12.02
CA VAL A 160 24.93 -5.55 -12.63
C VAL A 160 25.63 -6.43 -13.69
N VAL A 161 24.94 -6.65 -14.81
CA VAL A 161 25.52 -7.18 -16.06
C VAL A 161 25.00 -6.38 -17.22
#